data_3e3d6fc363a32b415dedc680e57e2a8c
#
_entry.id   3e3d6fc363a32b415dedc680e57e2a8c
#
_cell.length_a   1.000
_cell.length_b   1.000
_cell.length_c   1.000
_cell.angle_alpha   90.00
_cell.angle_beta   90.00
_cell.angle_gamma   90.00
#
_symmetry.space_group_name_H-M   'P 1'
#
loop_
_entity.id
_entity.type
_entity.pdbx_description
1 polymer ?
#
loop_
_entity_poly.entity_id
_entity_poly.type
_entity_poly.pdbx_seq_one_letter_code
_entity_poly.pdbx_strand_id
1 'polypeptide(L)'
;TIQVTSLKADKLTVKIGTVTACQDLSVTFRSGQVWSVLGRNGIGKSTLLRTLAGLRRPETGTLLWGTMSLDLISRRKRAQTIGILFQDQDPTFPATVLETALTGRHPWLSLFDGERETDIEMALQALKQLDLDGMEQRELWSLSGGERRRVDLAALVLQKTQVALLDEPANHLDLHYQVDVMGHLIHNWQQEGGIVIMVMHDVNLAMRFSDHLLLLYGDGETNHGNAAELATEENFSRLYGHPLRCYPANGQHFFVPA
;
A
#
# COMPACT_ATOMS: atom_id res chain seq x y z
N THR A 1 18.36 17.22 -13.90
CA THR A 1 17.21 16.55 -14.51
C THR A 1 16.59 15.68 -13.42
N ILE A 2 15.45 16.09 -12.88
CA ILE A 2 14.68 15.27 -11.93
C ILE A 2 14.22 14.05 -12.75
N GLN A 3 14.81 12.89 -12.52
CA GLN A 3 14.29 11.65 -13.07
C GLN A 3 12.91 11.45 -12.44
N VAL A 4 11.85 11.66 -13.22
CA VAL A 4 10.48 11.36 -12.78
C VAL A 4 10.40 9.86 -12.55
N THR A 5 10.49 9.49 -11.29
CA THR A 5 10.39 8.10 -10.87
C THR A 5 8.94 7.66 -11.04
N SER A 6 8.70 6.56 -11.73
CA SER A 6 7.37 6.03 -11.98
C SER A 6 7.36 4.51 -12.00
N LEU A 7 6.28 3.94 -11.49
CA LEU A 7 5.93 2.54 -11.67
C LEU A 7 4.84 2.47 -12.76
N LYS A 8 5.10 1.77 -13.85
CA LYS A 8 4.16 1.64 -14.97
C LYS A 8 3.71 0.20 -15.13
N ALA A 9 2.42 -0.02 -15.18
CA ALA A 9 1.81 -1.23 -15.72
C ALA A 9 1.52 -0.99 -17.21
N ASP A 10 1.93 -1.91 -18.07
CA ASP A 10 1.73 -1.84 -19.51
C ASP A 10 1.02 -3.09 -20.00
N LYS A 11 -0.26 -2.94 -20.38
CA LYS A 11 -1.18 -4.01 -20.79
C LYS A 11 -1.21 -5.18 -19.80
N LEU A 12 -1.23 -4.85 -18.50
CA LEU A 12 -1.15 -5.81 -17.42
C LEU A 12 -2.46 -6.57 -17.27
N THR A 13 -2.41 -7.91 -17.33
CA THR A 13 -3.53 -8.79 -17.01
C THR A 13 -3.20 -9.61 -15.78
N VAL A 14 -4.08 -9.55 -14.77
CA VAL A 14 -3.93 -10.30 -13.50
C VAL A 14 -5.15 -11.16 -13.27
N LYS A 15 -4.93 -12.48 -13.10
CA LYS A 15 -5.98 -13.47 -12.83
C LYS A 15 -5.72 -14.26 -11.56
N ILE A 16 -6.78 -14.68 -10.90
CA ILE A 16 -6.77 -15.55 -9.72
C ILE A 16 -7.82 -16.63 -9.92
N GLY A 17 -7.39 -17.84 -10.25
CA GLY A 17 -8.33 -18.88 -10.63
C GLY A 17 -9.21 -18.44 -11.81
N THR A 18 -10.51 -18.34 -11.59
CA THR A 18 -11.49 -17.89 -12.60
C THR A 18 -11.72 -16.37 -12.60
N VAL A 19 -11.21 -15.66 -11.59
CA VAL A 19 -11.43 -14.21 -11.46
C VAL A 19 -10.35 -13.44 -12.22
N THR A 20 -10.76 -12.51 -13.08
CA THR A 20 -9.86 -11.55 -13.73
C THR A 20 -9.93 -10.22 -12.96
N ALA A 21 -8.84 -9.89 -12.24
CA ALA A 21 -8.75 -8.65 -11.47
C ALA A 21 -8.64 -7.43 -12.36
N CYS A 22 -7.79 -7.51 -13.39
CA CYS A 22 -7.68 -6.50 -14.46
C CYS A 22 -7.26 -7.19 -15.77
N GLN A 23 -7.71 -6.62 -16.89
CA GLN A 23 -7.34 -7.04 -18.23
C GLN A 23 -6.78 -5.84 -19.00
N ASP A 24 -5.62 -6.01 -19.61
CA ASP A 24 -4.93 -4.99 -20.41
C ASP A 24 -4.75 -3.62 -19.70
N LEU A 25 -4.60 -3.65 -18.37
CA LEU A 25 -4.43 -2.43 -17.56
C LEU A 25 -3.14 -1.70 -17.96
N SER A 26 -3.29 -0.46 -18.41
CA SER A 26 -2.18 0.43 -18.71
C SER A 26 -2.29 1.70 -17.87
N VAL A 27 -1.48 1.78 -16.81
CA VAL A 27 -1.48 2.88 -15.85
C VAL A 27 -0.07 3.24 -15.44
N THR A 28 0.17 4.54 -15.18
CA THR A 28 1.46 5.04 -14.70
C THR A 28 1.28 5.73 -13.35
N PHE A 29 1.85 5.15 -12.32
CA PHE A 29 1.94 5.72 -10.97
C PHE A 29 3.19 6.61 -10.92
N ARG A 30 3.03 7.89 -10.61
CA ARG A 30 4.13 8.87 -10.64
C ARG A 30 4.54 9.30 -9.24
N SER A 31 5.78 9.72 -9.11
CA SER A 31 6.32 10.35 -7.90
C SER A 31 5.36 11.40 -7.33
N GLY A 32 5.15 11.35 -6.01
CA GLY A 32 4.26 12.25 -5.27
C GLY A 32 2.77 11.92 -5.39
N GLN A 33 2.38 10.84 -6.07
CA GLN A 33 0.98 10.42 -6.18
C GLN A 33 0.59 9.41 -5.11
N VAL A 34 -0.64 9.56 -4.63
CA VAL A 34 -1.31 8.63 -3.72
C VAL A 34 -2.52 8.04 -4.43
N TRP A 35 -2.53 6.72 -4.55
CA TRP A 35 -3.55 5.95 -5.24
C TRP A 35 -4.33 5.05 -4.29
N SER A 36 -5.65 4.97 -4.44
CA SER A 36 -6.47 3.92 -3.84
C SER A 36 -7.00 2.96 -4.88
N VAL A 37 -6.79 1.67 -4.63
CA VAL A 37 -7.38 0.57 -5.40
C VAL A 37 -8.66 0.15 -4.71
N LEU A 38 -9.79 0.36 -5.36
CA LEU A 38 -11.13 0.09 -4.86
C LEU A 38 -11.82 -1.02 -5.66
N GLY A 39 -12.71 -1.73 -4.99
CA GLY A 39 -13.51 -2.78 -5.58
C GLY A 39 -14.02 -3.78 -4.54
N ARG A 40 -14.91 -4.69 -4.95
CA ARG A 40 -15.52 -5.68 -4.07
C ARG A 40 -14.51 -6.67 -3.50
N ASN A 41 -14.89 -7.38 -2.45
CA ASN A 41 -14.06 -8.43 -1.88
C ASN A 41 -13.89 -9.60 -2.87
N GLY A 42 -12.70 -10.20 -2.85
CA GLY A 42 -12.39 -11.38 -3.68
C GLY A 42 -12.08 -11.09 -5.16
N ILE A 43 -12.15 -9.84 -5.63
CA ILE A 43 -11.88 -9.52 -7.05
C ILE A 43 -10.41 -9.42 -7.42
N GLY A 44 -9.49 -9.60 -6.45
CA GLY A 44 -8.07 -9.65 -6.75
C GLY A 44 -7.25 -8.41 -6.46
N LYS A 45 -7.74 -7.47 -5.64
CA LYS A 45 -7.01 -6.25 -5.26
C LYS A 45 -5.62 -6.57 -4.67
N SER A 46 -5.56 -7.44 -3.66
CA SER A 46 -4.30 -7.87 -3.02
C SER A 46 -3.37 -8.60 -3.99
N THR A 47 -3.94 -9.34 -4.96
CA THR A 47 -3.15 -10.02 -5.98
C THR A 47 -2.56 -9.02 -6.98
N LEU A 48 -3.33 -8.01 -7.38
CA LEU A 48 -2.80 -6.91 -8.19
C LEU A 48 -1.66 -6.21 -7.44
N LEU A 49 -1.82 -5.93 -6.15
CA LEU A 49 -0.79 -5.29 -5.34
C LEU A 49 0.50 -6.13 -5.28
N ARG A 50 0.38 -7.45 -5.06
CA ARG A 50 1.52 -8.39 -5.09
C ARG A 50 2.17 -8.45 -6.48
N THR A 51 1.39 -8.32 -7.55
CA THR A 51 1.91 -8.25 -8.92
C THR A 51 2.68 -6.95 -9.13
N LEU A 52 2.15 -5.80 -8.70
CA LEU A 52 2.85 -4.50 -8.74
C LEU A 52 4.16 -4.51 -7.95
N ALA A 53 4.23 -5.27 -6.85
CA ALA A 53 5.46 -5.49 -6.09
C ALA A 53 6.48 -6.41 -6.81
N GLY A 54 6.11 -7.03 -7.91
CA GLY A 54 6.91 -8.04 -8.60
C GLY A 54 7.07 -9.35 -7.80
N LEU A 55 6.19 -9.60 -6.85
CA LEU A 55 6.14 -10.86 -6.08
C LEU A 55 5.35 -11.95 -6.78
N ARG A 56 4.51 -11.55 -7.74
CA ARG A 56 3.75 -12.44 -8.59
C ARG A 56 3.89 -12.01 -10.05
N ARG A 57 4.03 -12.95 -10.95
CA ARG A 57 4.02 -12.68 -12.39
C ARG A 57 2.59 -12.40 -12.86
N PRO A 58 2.39 -11.40 -13.72
CA PRO A 58 1.12 -11.21 -14.41
C PRO A 58 0.84 -12.34 -15.39
N GLU A 59 -0.40 -12.49 -15.83
CA GLU A 59 -0.77 -13.39 -16.94
C GLU A 59 -0.18 -12.87 -18.25
N THR A 60 -0.35 -11.59 -18.52
CA THR A 60 0.24 -10.88 -19.66
C THR A 60 0.64 -9.47 -19.25
N GLY A 61 1.41 -8.80 -20.11
CA GLY A 61 1.87 -7.44 -19.88
C GLY A 61 3.17 -7.35 -19.10
N THR A 62 3.61 -6.14 -18.84
CA THR A 62 4.89 -5.85 -18.18
C THR A 62 4.77 -4.76 -17.13
N LEU A 63 5.66 -4.83 -16.13
CA LEU A 63 5.85 -3.77 -15.14
C LEU A 63 7.19 -3.10 -15.39
N LEU A 64 7.19 -1.77 -15.40
CA LEU A 64 8.37 -0.96 -15.61
C LEU A 64 8.62 -0.05 -14.40
N TRP A 65 9.86 0.02 -13.95
CA TRP A 65 10.35 1.03 -13.04
C TRP A 65 11.17 2.04 -13.84
N GLY A 66 10.61 3.24 -14.01
CA GLY A 66 11.11 4.17 -15.01
C GLY A 66 11.01 3.56 -16.41
N THR A 67 12.15 3.31 -17.05
CA THR A 67 12.24 2.67 -18.37
C THR A 67 12.66 1.19 -18.32
N MET A 68 12.99 0.68 -17.12
CA MET A 68 13.52 -0.66 -16.95
C MET A 68 12.42 -1.65 -16.54
N SER A 69 12.38 -2.81 -17.18
CA SER A 69 11.47 -3.88 -16.75
C SER A 69 11.79 -4.31 -15.33
N LEU A 70 10.74 -4.43 -14.49
CA LEU A 70 10.87 -4.84 -13.09
C LEU A 70 11.48 -6.25 -12.95
N ASP A 71 11.30 -7.11 -13.94
CA ASP A 71 11.87 -8.45 -13.97
C ASP A 71 13.40 -8.46 -14.12
N LEU A 72 13.98 -7.40 -14.70
CA LEU A 72 15.42 -7.23 -14.85
C LEU A 72 16.08 -6.65 -13.59
N ILE A 73 15.30 -6.17 -12.65
CA ILE A 73 15.78 -5.62 -11.38
C ILE A 73 15.98 -6.77 -10.39
N SER A 74 17.17 -6.85 -9.78
CA SER A 74 17.46 -7.87 -8.77
C SER A 74 16.47 -7.79 -7.60
N ARG A 75 16.19 -8.94 -6.95
CA ARG A 75 15.26 -9.01 -5.80
C ARG A 75 15.61 -8.03 -4.71
N ARG A 76 16.90 -7.91 -4.39
CA ARG A 76 17.39 -6.97 -3.38
C ARG A 76 17.12 -5.51 -3.78
N LYS A 77 17.46 -5.12 -5.02
CA LYS A 77 17.22 -3.76 -5.50
C LYS A 77 15.72 -3.44 -5.57
N ARG A 78 14.90 -4.41 -5.95
CA ARG A 78 13.44 -4.28 -5.93
C ARG A 78 12.92 -4.04 -4.51
N ALA A 79 13.40 -4.81 -3.52
CA ALA A 79 13.06 -4.60 -2.11
C ALA A 79 13.59 -3.26 -1.54
N GLN A 80 14.64 -2.67 -2.10
CA GLN A 80 15.07 -1.31 -1.78
C GLN A 80 14.21 -0.22 -2.44
N THR A 81 13.43 -0.58 -3.46
CA THR A 81 12.63 0.35 -4.25
C THR A 81 11.15 0.29 -3.89
N ILE A 82 10.62 -0.91 -3.67
CA ILE A 82 9.20 -1.18 -3.43
C ILE A 82 9.06 -1.89 -2.09
N GLY A 83 8.35 -1.25 -1.17
CA GLY A 83 7.90 -1.85 0.07
C GLY A 83 6.45 -2.29 -0.03
N ILE A 84 6.08 -3.35 0.65
CA ILE A 84 4.72 -3.85 0.69
C ILE A 84 4.30 -4.18 2.12
N LEU A 85 3.15 -3.65 2.52
CA LEU A 85 2.45 -4.04 3.73
C LEU A 85 1.35 -5.03 3.33
N PHE A 86 1.46 -6.27 3.76
CA PHE A 86 0.44 -7.29 3.49
C PHE A 86 -0.79 -7.11 4.39
N GLN A 87 -1.92 -7.64 3.94
CA GLN A 87 -3.05 -7.88 4.82
C GLN A 87 -2.61 -8.81 5.96
N ASP A 88 -3.22 -8.67 7.14
CA ASP A 88 -2.80 -9.31 8.38
C ASP A 88 -2.25 -10.72 8.20
N GLN A 89 -1.12 -10.96 8.83
CA GLN A 89 -0.51 -12.27 8.97
C GLN A 89 -0.29 -12.55 10.46
N ASP A 90 -0.72 -13.71 10.91
CA ASP A 90 -0.37 -14.15 12.25
C ASP A 90 1.15 -14.36 12.35
N PRO A 91 1.78 -13.95 13.46
CA PRO A 91 3.20 -14.17 13.67
C PRO A 91 3.51 -15.67 13.58
N THR A 92 4.37 -16.05 12.64
CA THR A 92 4.75 -17.46 12.42
C THR A 92 5.89 -17.88 13.34
N PHE A 93 6.70 -16.92 13.82
CA PHE A 93 7.84 -17.15 14.67
C PHE A 93 7.83 -16.19 15.87
N PRO A 94 8.40 -16.63 17.02
CA PRO A 94 8.62 -15.73 18.15
C PRO A 94 9.60 -14.64 17.73
N ALA A 95 9.16 -13.39 17.82
CA ALA A 95 9.96 -12.21 17.56
C ALA A 95 9.48 -11.05 18.42
N THR A 96 10.39 -10.18 18.79
CA THR A 96 10.06 -8.95 19.49
C THR A 96 9.60 -7.85 18.49
N VAL A 97 9.01 -6.80 19.04
CA VAL A 97 8.62 -5.59 18.29
C VAL A 97 9.83 -5.00 17.56
N LEU A 98 10.97 -4.86 18.25
CA LEU A 98 12.18 -4.30 17.66
C LEU A 98 12.74 -5.19 16.55
N GLU A 99 12.86 -6.51 16.78
CA GLU A 99 13.32 -7.45 15.75
C GLU A 99 12.46 -7.40 14.51
N THR A 100 11.12 -7.32 14.68
CA THR A 100 10.19 -7.21 13.55
C THR A 100 10.36 -5.90 12.80
N ALA A 101 10.47 -4.77 13.49
CA ALA A 101 10.71 -3.48 12.85
C ALA A 101 12.03 -3.51 12.05
N LEU A 102 13.10 -4.10 12.60
CA LEU A 102 14.42 -4.21 11.96
C LEU A 102 14.39 -5.03 10.66
N THR A 103 13.38 -5.89 10.45
CA THR A 103 13.23 -6.59 9.15
C THR A 103 13.13 -5.63 7.96
N GLY A 104 12.64 -4.41 8.19
CA GLY A 104 12.63 -3.34 7.18
C GLY A 104 14.02 -2.95 6.69
N ARG A 105 15.09 -3.23 7.47
CA ARG A 105 16.48 -2.94 7.08
C ARG A 105 17.16 -4.07 6.30
N HIS A 106 16.58 -5.29 6.29
CA HIS A 106 17.19 -6.44 5.61
C HIS A 106 17.61 -6.16 4.13
N PRO A 107 16.86 -5.44 3.31
CA PRO A 107 17.31 -5.14 1.95
C PRO A 107 18.60 -4.31 1.86
N TRP A 108 18.94 -3.61 2.93
CA TRP A 108 20.10 -2.71 2.99
C TRP A 108 21.34 -3.35 3.61
N LEU A 109 21.16 -4.42 4.38
CA LEU A 109 22.25 -5.14 5.03
C LEU A 109 23.02 -6.01 4.02
N SER A 110 24.32 -6.15 4.21
CA SER A 110 25.12 -7.16 3.50
C SER A 110 24.91 -8.53 4.12
N LEU A 111 25.23 -9.60 3.39
CA LEU A 111 25.05 -10.99 3.87
C LEU A 111 25.87 -11.31 5.14
N PHE A 112 26.89 -10.52 5.44
CA PHE A 112 27.81 -10.73 6.56
C PHE A 112 27.74 -9.64 7.64
N ASP A 113 26.95 -8.58 7.39
CA ASP A 113 26.76 -7.49 8.35
C ASP A 113 25.47 -7.75 9.13
N GLY A 114 25.55 -7.75 10.47
CA GLY A 114 24.36 -7.63 11.32
C GLY A 114 23.79 -6.21 11.27
N GLU A 115 22.70 -6.02 12.03
CA GLU A 115 22.12 -4.68 12.23
C GLU A 115 23.18 -3.77 12.86
N ARG A 116 23.26 -2.54 12.35
CA ARG A 116 24.14 -1.50 12.87
C ARG A 116 23.41 -0.71 13.94
N GLU A 117 24.17 -0.08 14.84
CA GLU A 117 23.61 0.81 15.85
C GLU A 117 22.67 1.88 15.24
N THR A 118 23.05 2.41 14.08
CA THR A 118 22.21 3.35 13.31
C THR A 118 20.88 2.75 12.82
N ASP A 119 20.83 1.45 12.49
CA ASP A 119 19.61 0.77 12.09
C ASP A 119 18.67 0.60 13.30
N ILE A 120 19.24 0.30 14.48
CA ILE A 120 18.50 0.21 15.74
C ILE A 120 17.90 1.59 16.12
N GLU A 121 18.69 2.65 16.04
CA GLU A 121 18.21 4.02 16.30
C GLU A 121 17.07 4.41 15.38
N MET A 122 17.19 4.11 14.07
CA MET A 122 16.13 4.35 13.10
C MET A 122 14.86 3.53 13.41
N ALA A 123 15.03 2.27 13.85
CA ALA A 123 13.90 1.42 14.24
C ALA A 123 13.16 1.99 15.46
N LEU A 124 13.90 2.43 16.48
CA LEU A 124 13.32 3.06 17.66
C LEU A 124 12.57 4.34 17.32
N GLN A 125 13.10 5.15 16.40
CA GLN A 125 12.40 6.35 15.92
C GLN A 125 11.11 6.00 15.16
N ALA A 126 11.13 4.98 14.30
CA ALA A 126 9.94 4.54 13.56
C ALA A 126 8.87 3.98 14.53
N LEU A 127 9.28 3.19 15.53
CA LEU A 127 8.37 2.69 16.55
C LEU A 127 7.75 3.81 17.37
N LYS A 128 8.52 4.82 17.75
CA LYS A 128 8.02 5.99 18.47
C LYS A 128 7.01 6.81 17.66
N GLN A 129 7.24 6.97 16.35
CA GLN A 129 6.28 7.66 15.45
C GLN A 129 4.93 6.94 15.36
N LEU A 130 4.89 5.66 15.73
CA LEU A 130 3.71 4.80 15.69
C LEU A 130 3.19 4.45 17.09
N ASP A 131 3.57 5.23 18.10
CA ASP A 131 3.17 5.06 19.52
C ASP A 131 3.43 3.65 20.05
N LEU A 132 4.62 3.11 19.74
CA LEU A 132 5.10 1.82 20.22
C LEU A 132 6.34 1.98 21.12
N ASP A 133 6.61 3.20 21.59
CA ASP A 133 7.71 3.52 22.51
C ASP A 133 7.56 2.73 23.83
N GLY A 134 8.63 2.09 24.28
CA GLY A 134 8.61 1.22 25.45
C GLY A 134 8.08 -0.19 25.24
N MET A 135 7.74 -0.57 23.99
CA MET A 135 7.28 -1.91 23.64
C MET A 135 8.33 -2.75 22.91
N GLU A 136 9.55 -2.27 22.74
CA GLU A 136 10.59 -2.82 21.87
C GLU A 136 10.89 -4.30 22.16
N GLN A 137 10.86 -4.68 23.43
CA GLN A 137 11.16 -6.02 23.91
C GLN A 137 9.92 -6.92 24.05
N ARG A 138 8.72 -6.40 23.76
CA ARG A 138 7.51 -7.22 23.82
C ARG A 138 7.45 -8.18 22.64
N GLU A 139 6.96 -9.38 22.91
CA GLU A 139 6.71 -10.40 21.91
C GLU A 139 5.48 -10.02 21.05
N LEU A 140 5.56 -10.22 19.73
CA LEU A 140 4.48 -9.88 18.80
C LEU A 140 3.14 -10.54 19.15
N TRP A 141 3.16 -11.77 19.62
CA TRP A 141 1.91 -12.47 19.98
C TRP A 141 1.20 -11.88 21.21
N SER A 142 1.91 -11.10 22.03
CA SER A 142 1.34 -10.40 23.18
C SER A 142 0.60 -9.11 22.79
N LEU A 143 0.72 -8.68 21.54
CA LEU A 143 0.16 -7.43 21.02
C LEU A 143 -1.28 -7.63 20.53
N SER A 144 -2.08 -6.57 20.63
CA SER A 144 -3.35 -6.46 19.90
C SER A 144 -3.13 -6.43 18.38
N GLY A 145 -4.17 -6.70 17.60
CA GLY A 145 -4.10 -6.60 16.13
C GLY A 145 -3.65 -5.22 15.65
N GLY A 146 -4.16 -4.15 16.28
CA GLY A 146 -3.77 -2.78 15.95
C GLY A 146 -2.31 -2.46 16.29
N GLU A 147 -1.81 -2.93 17.45
CA GLU A 147 -0.38 -2.79 17.80
C GLU A 147 0.51 -3.54 16.82
N ARG A 148 0.16 -4.78 16.45
CA ARG A 148 0.89 -5.55 15.43
C ARG A 148 0.92 -4.82 14.09
N ARG A 149 -0.22 -4.29 13.65
CA ARG A 149 -0.31 -3.53 12.40
C ARG A 149 0.62 -2.33 12.40
N ARG A 150 0.75 -1.65 13.53
CA ARG A 150 1.69 -0.52 13.69
C ARG A 150 3.15 -0.97 13.64
N VAL A 151 3.50 -2.14 14.17
CA VAL A 151 4.85 -2.71 14.03
C VAL A 151 5.18 -3.01 12.56
N ASP A 152 4.25 -3.58 11.81
CA ASP A 152 4.43 -3.83 10.37
C ASP A 152 4.60 -2.52 9.58
N LEU A 153 3.86 -1.48 9.94
CA LEU A 153 4.02 -0.13 9.38
C LEU A 153 5.40 0.45 9.73
N ALA A 154 5.89 0.23 10.96
CA ALA A 154 7.24 0.67 11.36
C ALA A 154 8.32 -0.01 10.52
N ALA A 155 8.21 -1.31 10.27
CA ALA A 155 9.12 -2.04 9.39
C ALA A 155 9.09 -1.47 7.96
N LEU A 156 7.90 -1.16 7.42
CA LEU A 156 7.77 -0.57 6.10
C LEU A 156 8.38 0.85 6.02
N VAL A 157 8.14 1.70 7.02
CA VAL A 157 8.75 3.04 7.11
C VAL A 157 10.27 2.93 7.16
N LEU A 158 10.78 1.99 7.95
CA LEU A 158 12.21 1.75 8.13
C LEU A 158 12.88 1.23 6.84
N GLN A 159 12.13 0.60 5.96
CA GLN A 159 12.61 0.11 4.67
C GLN A 159 12.99 1.27 3.73
N LYS A 160 12.43 2.49 3.90
CA LYS A 160 12.75 3.71 3.12
C LYS A 160 12.66 3.48 1.61
N THR A 161 11.54 3.00 1.14
CA THR A 161 11.29 2.70 -0.27
C THR A 161 10.67 3.87 -1.01
N GLN A 162 10.86 3.91 -2.33
CA GLN A 162 10.26 4.92 -3.20
C GLN A 162 8.79 4.61 -3.53
N VAL A 163 8.38 3.35 -3.43
CA VAL A 163 7.00 2.91 -3.60
C VAL A 163 6.54 2.18 -2.35
N ALA A 164 5.44 2.61 -1.78
CA ALA A 164 4.74 1.94 -0.70
C ALA A 164 3.44 1.33 -1.22
N LEU A 165 3.34 0.01 -1.14
CA LEU A 165 2.15 -0.76 -1.50
C LEU A 165 1.49 -1.24 -0.21
N LEU A 166 0.26 -0.80 0.05
CA LEU A 166 -0.41 -1.01 1.32
C LEU A 166 -1.70 -1.82 1.11
N ASP A 167 -1.73 -3.04 1.63
CA ASP A 167 -2.93 -3.89 1.56
C ASP A 167 -3.76 -3.68 2.83
N GLU A 168 -4.87 -2.95 2.70
CA GLU A 168 -5.81 -2.62 3.78
C GLU A 168 -5.11 -2.04 5.03
N PRO A 169 -4.33 -0.95 4.88
CA PRO A 169 -3.46 -0.46 5.95
C PRO A 169 -4.20 0.02 7.19
N ALA A 170 -5.46 0.41 7.03
CA ALA A 170 -6.30 0.96 8.09
C ALA A 170 -7.07 -0.11 8.89
N ASN A 171 -7.03 -1.38 8.47
CA ASN A 171 -7.72 -2.44 9.19
C ASN A 171 -7.15 -2.62 10.60
N HIS A 172 -8.04 -2.94 11.55
CA HIS A 172 -7.72 -3.13 12.98
C HIS A 172 -7.16 -1.91 13.71
N LEU A 173 -7.02 -0.77 13.01
CA LEU A 173 -6.66 0.49 13.63
C LEU A 173 -7.91 1.22 14.12
N ASP A 174 -7.84 1.85 15.27
CA ASP A 174 -8.89 2.77 15.71
C ASP A 174 -8.92 4.06 14.87
N LEU A 175 -9.96 4.87 15.04
CA LEU A 175 -10.19 6.06 14.23
C LEU A 175 -9.01 7.06 14.27
N HIS A 176 -8.37 7.22 15.44
CA HIS A 176 -7.23 8.10 15.59
C HIS A 176 -6.06 7.64 14.70
N TYR A 177 -5.70 6.35 14.74
CA TYR A 177 -4.63 5.82 13.91
C TYR A 177 -4.99 5.79 12.43
N GLN A 178 -6.25 5.49 12.10
CA GLN A 178 -6.71 5.52 10.71
C GLN A 178 -6.58 6.91 10.09
N VAL A 179 -6.89 7.96 10.83
CA VAL A 179 -6.95 9.33 10.29
C VAL A 179 -5.61 10.04 10.45
N ASP A 180 -5.09 10.11 11.67
CA ASP A 180 -3.95 10.96 11.99
C ASP A 180 -2.63 10.28 11.65
N VAL A 181 -2.41 9.05 12.15
CA VAL A 181 -1.12 8.37 11.95
C VAL A 181 -0.93 7.98 10.49
N MET A 182 -1.95 7.34 9.88
CA MET A 182 -1.89 6.99 8.46
C MET A 182 -1.78 8.22 7.56
N GLY A 183 -2.54 9.30 7.89
CA GLY A 183 -2.48 10.57 7.17
C GLY A 183 -1.06 11.16 7.18
N HIS A 184 -0.39 11.18 8.32
CA HIS A 184 0.98 11.66 8.45
C HIS A 184 1.98 10.79 7.67
N LEU A 185 1.86 9.47 7.76
CA LEU A 185 2.76 8.55 7.02
C LEU A 185 2.62 8.72 5.51
N ILE A 186 1.40 8.75 4.99
CA ILE A 186 1.12 8.94 3.56
C ILE A 186 1.63 10.29 3.10
N HIS A 187 1.36 11.36 3.88
CA HIS A 187 1.82 12.70 3.56
C HIS A 187 3.35 12.79 3.51
N ASN A 188 4.06 12.18 4.46
CA ASN A 188 5.52 12.16 4.46
C ASN A 188 6.07 11.46 3.23
N TRP A 189 5.55 10.27 2.86
CA TRP A 189 5.94 9.60 1.62
C TRP A 189 5.72 10.47 0.39
N GLN A 190 4.55 11.12 0.31
CA GLN A 190 4.22 12.00 -0.81
C GLN A 190 5.16 13.20 -0.90
N GLN A 191 5.47 13.84 0.23
CA GLN A 191 6.40 14.99 0.28
C GLN A 191 7.83 14.62 -0.10
N GLU A 192 8.26 13.40 0.20
CA GLU A 192 9.56 12.85 -0.21
C GLU A 192 9.57 12.41 -1.68
N GLY A 193 8.49 12.61 -2.41
CA GLY A 193 8.34 12.21 -3.81
C GLY A 193 8.09 10.70 -3.98
N GLY A 194 7.66 10.01 -2.93
CA GLY A 194 7.28 8.61 -2.99
C GLY A 194 5.96 8.39 -3.72
N ILE A 195 5.72 7.15 -4.12
CA ILE A 195 4.46 6.68 -4.69
C ILE A 195 3.76 5.81 -3.64
N VAL A 196 2.51 6.10 -3.32
CA VAL A 196 1.71 5.29 -2.41
C VAL A 196 0.55 4.67 -3.17
N ILE A 197 0.39 3.36 -3.09
CA ILE A 197 -0.74 2.62 -3.68
C ILE A 197 -1.38 1.77 -2.58
N MET A 198 -2.63 2.05 -2.27
CA MET A 198 -3.35 1.40 -1.17
C MET A 198 -4.56 0.63 -1.68
N VAL A 199 -4.74 -0.58 -1.21
CA VAL A 199 -6.03 -1.27 -1.29
C VAL A 199 -6.88 -0.80 -0.13
N MET A 200 -8.07 -0.29 -0.43
CA MET A 200 -9.01 0.21 0.57
C MET A 200 -10.39 -0.42 0.38
N HIS A 201 -11.15 -0.56 1.48
CA HIS A 201 -12.56 -0.98 1.45
C HIS A 201 -13.51 0.19 1.63
N ASP A 202 -13.14 1.15 2.47
CA ASP A 202 -13.92 2.35 2.72
C ASP A 202 -13.62 3.41 1.67
N VAL A 203 -14.66 3.75 0.89
CA VAL A 203 -14.55 4.76 -0.16
C VAL A 203 -14.29 6.15 0.41
N ASN A 204 -14.85 6.48 1.58
CA ASN A 204 -14.68 7.79 2.18
C ASN A 204 -13.25 7.96 2.73
N LEU A 205 -12.71 6.90 3.31
CA LEU A 205 -11.32 6.88 3.76
C LEU A 205 -10.35 6.92 2.55
N ALA A 206 -10.67 6.23 1.46
CA ALA A 206 -9.91 6.30 0.22
C ALA A 206 -9.90 7.72 -0.36
N MET A 207 -11.05 8.40 -0.41
CA MET A 207 -11.18 9.78 -0.87
C MET A 207 -10.43 10.79 0.02
N ARG A 208 -10.26 10.46 1.30
CA ARG A 208 -9.52 11.32 2.23
C ARG A 208 -8.01 11.33 1.94
N PHE A 209 -7.45 10.21 1.53
CA PHE A 209 -6.00 10.05 1.40
C PHE A 209 -5.48 10.13 -0.02
N SER A 210 -6.32 9.84 -1.02
CA SER A 210 -5.84 9.62 -2.38
C SER A 210 -6.24 10.74 -3.33
N ASP A 211 -5.29 11.11 -4.16
CA ASP A 211 -5.51 12.02 -5.29
C ASP A 211 -5.90 11.26 -6.58
N HIS A 212 -5.69 9.94 -6.61
CA HIS A 212 -6.03 9.07 -7.74
C HIS A 212 -6.73 7.79 -7.28
N LEU A 213 -7.58 7.25 -8.15
CA LEU A 213 -8.28 5.99 -7.95
C LEU A 213 -7.98 5.00 -9.08
N LEU A 214 -7.95 3.73 -8.71
CA LEU A 214 -8.02 2.57 -9.61
C LEU A 214 -9.20 1.71 -9.19
N LEU A 215 -10.25 1.68 -10.00
CA LEU A 215 -11.49 0.95 -9.78
C LEU A 215 -11.43 -0.41 -10.48
N LEU A 216 -11.65 -1.51 -9.75
CA LEU A 216 -11.70 -2.87 -10.27
C LEU A 216 -13.14 -3.39 -10.19
N TYR A 217 -13.76 -3.67 -11.35
CA TYR A 217 -15.17 -4.09 -11.41
C TYR A 217 -15.37 -5.60 -11.23
N GLY A 218 -14.30 -6.41 -11.29
CA GLY A 218 -14.35 -7.85 -11.02
C GLY A 218 -14.51 -8.74 -12.24
N ASP A 219 -14.65 -8.17 -13.42
CA ASP A 219 -14.76 -8.82 -14.73
C ASP A 219 -13.54 -8.57 -15.64
N GLY A 220 -12.48 -8.01 -15.06
CA GLY A 220 -11.28 -7.57 -15.76
C GLY A 220 -11.34 -6.11 -16.21
N GLU A 221 -12.51 -5.50 -16.23
CA GLU A 221 -12.66 -4.08 -16.54
C GLU A 221 -12.14 -3.21 -15.40
N THR A 222 -11.45 -2.14 -15.74
CA THR A 222 -10.89 -1.18 -14.79
C THR A 222 -11.16 0.24 -15.25
N ASN A 223 -11.24 1.16 -14.30
CA ASN A 223 -11.22 2.59 -14.58
C ASN A 223 -10.21 3.25 -13.62
N HIS A 224 -9.43 4.21 -14.11
CA HIS A 224 -8.42 4.87 -13.29
C HIS A 224 -8.20 6.32 -13.71
N GLY A 225 -7.84 7.14 -12.74
CA GLY A 225 -7.60 8.57 -12.96
C GLY A 225 -7.68 9.39 -11.69
N ASN A 226 -7.90 10.69 -11.86
CA ASN A 226 -8.04 11.61 -10.74
C ASN A 226 -9.24 11.23 -9.86
N ALA A 227 -9.04 11.24 -8.54
CA ALA A 227 -10.08 10.85 -7.60
C ALA A 227 -11.33 11.74 -7.69
N ALA A 228 -11.15 13.05 -7.85
CA ALA A 228 -12.28 13.99 -7.93
C ALA A 228 -13.15 13.75 -9.18
N GLU A 229 -12.56 13.26 -10.28
CA GLU A 229 -13.31 12.95 -11.53
C GLU A 229 -14.01 11.60 -11.45
N LEU A 230 -13.38 10.62 -10.83
CA LEU A 230 -13.91 9.25 -10.74
C LEU A 230 -14.89 9.02 -9.59
N ALA A 231 -14.86 9.87 -8.55
CA ALA A 231 -15.71 9.75 -7.38
C ALA A 231 -17.14 10.21 -7.69
N THR A 232 -17.91 9.37 -8.37
CA THR A 232 -19.31 9.61 -8.73
C THR A 232 -20.23 8.54 -8.15
N GLU A 233 -21.51 8.88 -7.94
CA GLU A 233 -22.54 7.91 -7.53
C GLU A 233 -22.61 6.73 -8.51
N GLU A 234 -22.50 6.99 -9.81
CA GLU A 234 -22.54 5.97 -10.85
C GLU A 234 -21.38 4.99 -10.74
N ASN A 235 -20.13 5.49 -10.69
CA ASN A 235 -18.95 4.66 -10.63
C ASN A 235 -18.93 3.80 -9.36
N PHE A 236 -19.24 4.38 -8.21
CA PHE A 236 -19.20 3.63 -6.95
C PHE A 236 -20.42 2.70 -6.79
N SER A 237 -21.60 3.09 -7.28
CA SER A 237 -22.76 2.17 -7.28
C SER A 237 -22.49 0.95 -8.16
N ARG A 238 -21.89 1.14 -9.32
CA ARG A 238 -21.45 0.04 -10.19
C ARG A 238 -20.38 -0.82 -9.52
N LEU A 239 -19.38 -0.17 -8.90
CA LEU A 239 -18.24 -0.84 -8.28
C LEU A 239 -18.68 -1.79 -7.16
N TYR A 240 -19.59 -1.34 -6.31
CA TYR A 240 -20.06 -2.12 -5.15
C TYR A 240 -21.32 -2.95 -5.43
N GLY A 241 -21.98 -2.72 -6.58
CA GLY A 241 -23.21 -3.41 -6.95
C GLY A 241 -24.39 -3.03 -6.05
N HIS A 242 -24.34 -1.83 -5.46
CA HIS A 242 -25.37 -1.28 -4.59
C HIS A 242 -25.46 0.24 -4.82
N PRO A 243 -26.67 0.83 -4.87
CA PRO A 243 -26.82 2.27 -5.03
C PRO A 243 -26.12 3.05 -3.91
N LEU A 244 -25.29 4.02 -4.28
CA LEU A 244 -24.62 4.93 -3.37
C LEU A 244 -25.08 6.36 -3.69
N ARG A 245 -25.22 7.17 -2.64
CA ARG A 245 -25.52 8.61 -2.73
C ARG A 245 -24.36 9.43 -2.26
N CYS A 246 -24.14 10.55 -2.91
CA CYS A 246 -23.10 11.50 -2.58
C CYS A 246 -23.68 12.69 -1.81
N TYR A 247 -23.13 12.95 -0.64
CA TYR A 247 -23.51 14.08 0.20
C TYR A 247 -22.30 15.01 0.40
N PRO A 248 -22.38 16.27 -0.04
CA PRO A 248 -21.34 17.23 0.23
C PRO A 248 -21.38 17.70 1.69
N ALA A 249 -20.25 17.69 2.38
CA ALA A 249 -20.11 18.25 3.71
C ALA A 249 -18.71 18.85 3.89
N ASN A 250 -18.63 20.10 4.34
CA ASN A 250 -17.37 20.81 4.60
C ASN A 250 -16.36 20.78 3.43
N GLY A 251 -16.87 20.89 2.18
CA GLY A 251 -16.03 20.86 0.99
C GLY A 251 -15.54 19.47 0.58
N GLN A 252 -15.99 18.42 1.26
CA GLN A 252 -15.72 17.01 0.92
C GLN A 252 -17.00 16.32 0.47
N HIS A 253 -16.84 15.24 -0.29
CA HIS A 253 -17.93 14.37 -0.73
C HIS A 253 -17.92 13.07 0.07
N PHE A 254 -19.07 12.72 0.65
CA PHE A 254 -19.27 11.48 1.39
C PHE A 254 -20.23 10.58 0.65
N PHE A 255 -19.84 9.32 0.48
CA PHE A 255 -20.65 8.32 -0.19
C PHE A 255 -21.25 7.37 0.83
N VAL A 256 -22.56 7.22 0.82
CA VAL A 256 -23.31 6.34 1.73
C VAL A 256 -24.28 5.47 0.94
N PRO A 257 -24.61 4.27 1.41
CA PRO A 257 -25.66 3.44 0.83
C PRO A 257 -26.99 4.22 0.74
N ALA A 258 -27.70 4.08 -0.41
CA ALA A 258 -28.98 4.74 -0.65
C ALA A 258 -30.12 4.04 0.08
#